data_bc8a0df0286362b7fd502793f2078a42
#
_entry.id   bc8a0df0286362b7fd502793f2078a42
#
_cell.length_a   1.000
_cell.length_b   1.000
_cell.length_c   1.000
_cell.angle_alpha   90.00
_cell.angle_beta   90.00
_cell.angle_gamma   90.00
#
_symmetry.space_group_name_H-M   'P 1'
#
loop_
_entity.id
_entity.type
_entity.pdbx_description
1 polymer ?
#
loop_
_entity_poly.entity_id
_entity_poly.type
_entity_poly.pdbx_seq_one_letter_code
_entity_poly.pdbx_strand_id
1 'polypeptide(L)'
;MALVLYKKRCYYFDSFGLSIINENILCFLDKYKKVTYSDVCVQNTLSDYCGKFCIAFIKYVHSKSSYNKFLSRFDFVKLYKNDLIVENI
;
A
#
# COMPACT_ATOMS: atom_id res chain seq x y z
N MET A 1 -4.86 5.31 0.94
CA MET A 1 -4.15 5.39 -0.36
C MET A 1 -2.81 6.10 -0.19
N ALA A 2 -1.77 5.54 -0.73
CA ALA A 2 -0.45 6.17 -0.73
C ALA A 2 0.19 6.05 -2.10
N LEU A 3 0.83 7.14 -2.55
CA LEU A 3 1.57 7.20 -3.79
C LEU A 3 2.99 7.65 -3.47
N VAL A 4 3.98 6.82 -3.79
CA VAL A 4 5.38 7.07 -3.45
C VAL A 4 6.25 7.01 -4.69
N LEU A 5 7.04 8.05 -4.90
CA LEU A 5 8.06 8.10 -5.93
C LEU A 5 9.41 7.87 -5.26
N TYR A 6 10.10 6.80 -5.66
CA TYR A 6 11.38 6.45 -5.09
C TYR A 6 12.29 5.82 -6.14
N LYS A 7 13.47 6.39 -6.34
CA LYS A 7 14.49 5.92 -7.29
C LYS A 7 13.91 5.66 -8.70
N LYS A 8 13.16 6.60 -9.25
CA LYS A 8 12.54 6.53 -10.58
C LYS A 8 11.46 5.45 -10.72
N ARG A 9 10.99 4.88 -9.60
CA ARG A 9 9.86 3.96 -9.57
C ARG A 9 8.68 4.61 -8.89
N CYS A 10 7.48 4.23 -9.31
CA CYS A 10 6.26 4.67 -8.68
C CYS A 10 5.60 3.49 -7.94
N TYR A 11 5.20 3.74 -6.70
CA TYR A 11 4.52 2.76 -5.87
C TYR A 11 3.16 3.30 -5.47
N TYR A 12 2.12 2.50 -5.68
CA TYR A 12 0.76 2.82 -5.28
C TYR A 12 0.24 1.78 -4.31
N PHE A 13 -0.35 2.22 -3.22
CA PHE A 13 -0.90 1.35 -2.20
C PHE A 13 -2.27 1.82 -1.76
N ASP A 14 -3.25 0.91 -1.76
CA ASP A 14 -4.55 1.07 -1.13
C ASP A 14 -4.77 -0.11 -0.19
N SER A 15 -4.96 0.18 1.10
CA SER A 15 -5.14 -0.87 2.12
C SER A 15 -6.39 -1.72 1.90
N PHE A 16 -7.37 -1.21 1.17
CA PHE A 16 -8.56 -1.97 0.79
C PHE A 16 -8.40 -2.73 -0.53
N GLY A 17 -7.28 -2.57 -1.22
CA GLY A 17 -7.00 -3.27 -2.47
C GLY A 17 -7.84 -2.80 -3.65
N LEU A 18 -8.38 -1.59 -3.58
CA LEU A 18 -9.23 -1.05 -4.63
C LEU A 18 -8.43 -0.64 -5.86
N SER A 19 -9.02 -0.83 -7.04
CA SER A 19 -8.41 -0.41 -8.28
C SER A 19 -8.29 1.11 -8.36
N ILE A 20 -7.29 1.59 -9.11
CA ILE A 20 -7.12 3.01 -9.37
C ILE A 20 -8.18 3.42 -10.40
N ILE A 21 -9.14 4.23 -9.99
CA ILE A 21 -10.22 4.71 -10.86
C ILE A 21 -10.12 6.21 -11.17
N ASN A 22 -9.27 6.94 -10.46
CA ASN A 22 -9.08 8.37 -10.69
C ASN A 22 -8.24 8.60 -11.94
N GLU A 23 -8.81 9.27 -12.93
CA GLU A 23 -8.15 9.51 -14.22
C GLU A 23 -6.87 10.34 -14.09
N ASN A 24 -6.84 11.30 -13.17
CA ASN A 24 -5.65 12.12 -12.95
C ASN A 24 -4.48 11.28 -12.42
N ILE A 25 -4.77 10.33 -11.53
CA ILE A 25 -3.76 9.41 -11.02
C ILE A 25 -3.28 8.49 -12.12
N LEU A 26 -4.18 7.94 -12.94
CA LEU A 26 -3.82 7.08 -14.06
C LEU A 26 -2.93 7.81 -15.08
N CYS A 27 -3.28 9.04 -15.43
CA CYS A 27 -2.47 9.87 -16.33
C CYS A 27 -1.08 10.13 -15.75
N PHE A 28 -0.99 10.39 -14.44
CA PHE A 28 0.29 10.58 -13.76
C PHE A 28 1.15 9.31 -13.83
N LEU A 29 0.54 8.14 -13.59
CA LEU A 29 1.25 6.87 -13.57
C LEU A 29 1.75 6.45 -14.96
N ASP A 30 1.09 6.87 -16.03
CA ASP A 30 1.51 6.57 -17.41
C ASP A 30 2.90 7.11 -17.75
N LYS A 31 3.38 8.10 -16.98
CA LYS A 31 4.72 8.67 -17.15
C LYS A 31 5.84 7.75 -16.66
N TYR A 32 5.51 6.71 -15.92
CA TYR A 32 6.49 5.82 -15.29
C TYR A 32 6.45 4.45 -15.97
N LYS A 33 7.64 3.93 -16.31
CA LYS A 33 7.76 2.61 -16.95
C LYS A 33 7.43 1.46 -16.02
N LYS A 34 7.64 1.67 -14.71
CA LYS A 34 7.37 0.64 -13.70
C LYS A 34 6.53 1.24 -12.59
N VAL A 35 5.33 0.71 -12.43
CA VAL A 35 4.43 1.04 -11.34
C VAL A 35 4.17 -0.24 -10.56
N THR A 36 4.44 -0.20 -9.26
CA THR A 36 4.09 -1.29 -8.35
C THR A 36 2.83 -0.89 -7.60
N TYR A 37 1.80 -1.71 -7.66
CA TYR A 37 0.55 -1.44 -6.97
C TYR A 37 -0.02 -2.71 -6.34
N SER A 38 -0.89 -2.51 -5.35
CA SER A 38 -1.54 -3.59 -4.62
C SER A 38 -2.98 -3.75 -5.09
N ASP A 39 -3.39 -5.01 -5.27
CA ASP A 39 -4.78 -5.39 -5.52
C ASP A 39 -5.34 -6.26 -4.39
N VAL A 40 -4.64 -6.34 -3.26
CA VAL A 40 -5.07 -7.15 -2.12
C VAL A 40 -5.57 -6.26 -0.98
N CYS A 41 -6.65 -6.69 -0.34
CA CYS A 41 -7.21 -6.01 0.82
C CYS A 41 -6.50 -6.49 2.09
N VAL A 42 -5.92 -5.57 2.84
CA VAL A 42 -5.25 -5.88 4.11
C VAL A 42 -5.90 -5.15 5.30
N GLN A 43 -6.82 -4.24 5.05
CA GLN A 43 -7.51 -3.48 6.08
C GLN A 43 -8.95 -3.95 6.22
N ASN A 44 -9.38 -4.17 7.48
CA ASN A 44 -10.79 -4.45 7.80
C ASN A 44 -11.64 -3.22 7.48
N THR A 45 -12.84 -3.42 6.92
CA THR A 45 -13.75 -2.33 6.56
C THR A 45 -14.21 -1.51 7.77
N LEU A 46 -14.15 -2.07 8.97
CA LEU A 46 -14.48 -1.36 10.21
C LEU A 46 -13.29 -0.61 10.81
N SER A 47 -12.09 -0.78 10.22
CA SER A 47 -10.89 -0.13 10.71
C SER A 47 -10.78 1.30 10.21
N ASP A 48 -10.33 2.22 11.07
CA ASP A 48 -10.03 3.60 10.72
C ASP A 48 -8.53 3.88 10.60
N TYR A 49 -7.72 2.83 10.46
CA TYR A 49 -6.26 2.91 10.44
C TYR A 49 -5.67 3.16 9.04
N CYS A 50 -6.44 3.69 8.09
CA CYS A 50 -5.95 3.95 6.72
C CYS A 50 -4.61 4.70 6.70
N GLY A 51 -4.48 5.76 7.49
CA GLY A 51 -3.26 6.54 7.57
C GLY A 51 -2.08 5.73 8.09
N LYS A 52 -2.30 4.86 9.05
CA LYS A 52 -1.25 3.99 9.62
C LYS A 52 -0.78 2.96 8.60
N PHE A 53 -1.69 2.39 7.81
CA PHE A 53 -1.33 1.49 6.71
C PHE A 53 -0.48 2.20 5.67
N CYS A 54 -0.84 3.43 5.30
CA CYS A 54 -0.07 4.22 4.35
C CYS A 54 1.33 4.54 4.87
N ILE A 55 1.46 4.91 6.14
CA ILE A 55 2.76 5.18 6.78
C ILE A 55 3.62 3.92 6.78
N ALA A 56 3.04 2.77 7.11
CA ALA A 56 3.74 1.50 7.08
C ALA A 56 4.29 1.18 5.68
N PHE A 57 3.48 1.42 4.65
CA PHE A 57 3.89 1.23 3.26
C PHE A 57 5.07 2.14 2.89
N ILE A 58 4.99 3.43 3.23
CA ILE A 58 6.05 4.39 2.93
C ILE A 58 7.36 3.96 3.60
N LYS A 59 7.32 3.55 4.85
CA LYS A 59 8.50 3.04 5.57
C LYS A 59 9.12 1.84 4.88
N TYR A 60 8.29 0.92 4.36
CA TYR A 60 8.79 -0.25 3.65
C TYR A 60 9.47 0.10 2.34
N VAL A 61 8.91 1.01 1.56
CA VAL A 61 9.53 1.47 0.33
C VAL A 61 10.92 2.06 0.61
N HIS A 62 11.04 2.90 1.63
CA HIS A 62 12.30 3.54 1.99
C HIS A 62 13.29 2.60 2.65
N SER A 63 12.86 1.50 3.23
CA SER A 63 13.75 0.51 3.86
C SER A 63 14.38 -0.45 2.86
N LYS A 64 14.10 -0.31 1.57
CA LYS A 64 14.57 -1.20 0.50
C LYS A 64 14.01 -2.62 0.60
N SER A 65 12.98 -2.84 1.39
CA SER A 65 12.27 -4.12 1.45
C SER A 65 11.42 -4.32 0.20
N SER A 66 11.23 -5.58 -0.21
CA SER A 66 10.35 -5.86 -1.34
C SER A 66 8.88 -5.66 -0.96
N TYR A 67 8.06 -5.35 -1.96
CA TYR A 67 6.62 -5.22 -1.77
C TYR A 67 6.01 -6.53 -1.23
N ASN A 68 6.50 -7.67 -1.72
CA ASN A 68 6.02 -8.98 -1.26
C ASN A 68 6.33 -9.21 0.21
N LYS A 69 7.49 -8.78 0.69
CA LYS A 69 7.83 -8.84 2.12
C LYS A 69 6.91 -7.96 2.95
N PHE A 70 6.57 -6.78 2.47
CA PHE A 70 5.60 -5.93 3.15
C PHE A 70 4.26 -6.62 3.28
N LEU A 71 3.72 -7.15 2.17
CA LEU A 71 2.42 -7.82 2.16
C LEU A 71 2.43 -9.10 3.00
N SER A 72 3.55 -9.81 3.07
CA SER A 72 3.63 -11.08 3.82
C SER A 72 3.43 -10.93 5.32
N ARG A 73 3.52 -9.71 5.85
CA ARG A 73 3.27 -9.45 7.26
C ARG A 73 1.80 -9.47 7.63
N PHE A 74 0.91 -9.32 6.65
CA PHE A 74 -0.51 -9.20 6.90
C PHE A 74 -1.23 -10.53 6.77
N ASP A 75 -2.31 -10.67 7.55
CA ASP A 75 -3.26 -11.76 7.40
C ASP A 75 -4.28 -11.36 6.34
N PHE A 76 -4.51 -12.22 5.34
CA PHE A 76 -5.45 -11.93 4.26
C PHE A 76 -6.86 -12.48 4.52
N VAL A 77 -7.04 -13.16 5.65
CA VAL A 77 -8.35 -13.71 6.06
C VAL A 77 -8.86 -12.98 7.29
N LYS A 78 -8.05 -12.94 8.35
CA LYS A 78 -8.40 -12.27 9.60
C LYS A 78 -7.87 -10.84 9.59
N LEU A 79 -8.51 -9.97 8.81
CA LEU A 79 -8.03 -8.61 8.55
C LEU A 79 -7.93 -7.75 9.80
N TYR A 80 -8.75 -8.01 10.82
CA TYR A 80 -8.71 -7.27 12.08
C TYR A 80 -7.35 -7.35 12.79
N LYS A 81 -6.58 -8.41 12.55
CA LYS A 81 -5.24 -8.55 13.13
C LYS A 81 -4.23 -7.56 12.55
N ASN A 82 -4.49 -7.05 11.36
CA ASN A 82 -3.54 -6.20 10.66
C ASN A 82 -3.41 -4.82 11.29
N ASP A 83 -4.45 -4.33 11.98
CA ASP A 83 -4.39 -3.08 12.72
C ASP A 83 -3.29 -3.10 13.78
N LEU A 84 -3.14 -4.22 14.50
CA LEU A 84 -2.07 -4.37 15.48
C LEU A 84 -0.69 -4.40 14.84
N ILE A 85 -0.58 -4.96 13.65
CA ILE A 85 0.69 -5.02 12.92
C ILE A 85 1.14 -3.61 12.55
N VAL A 86 0.26 -2.80 11.94
CA VAL A 86 0.62 -1.44 11.52
C VAL A 86 0.81 -0.50 12.69
N GLU A 87 0.18 -0.75 13.83
CA GLU A 87 0.34 0.04 15.04
C GLU A 87 1.77 -0.05 15.59
N ASN A 88 2.45 -1.17 15.36
CA ASN A 88 3.81 -1.43 15.84
C ASN A 88 4.89 -1.16 14.79
N ILE A 89 4.51 -0.72 13.62
CA ILE A 89 5.44 -0.31 12.58
C ILE A 89 5.75 1.18 12.75
#